data_e2d6601e5adacf998a29524c51c984aa
#
_entry.id   e2d6601e5adacf998a29524c51c984aa
#
_cell.length_a   1.000
_cell.length_b   1.000
_cell.length_c   1.000
_cell.angle_alpha   90.00
_cell.angle_beta   90.00
_cell.angle_gamma   90.00
#
_symmetry.space_group_name_H-M   'P 1'
#
loop_
_entity.id
_entity.type
_entity.pdbx_description
1 polymer ?
#
loop_
_entity_poly.entity_id
_entity_poly.type
_entity_poly.pdbx_seq_one_letter_code
_entity_poly.pdbx_strand_id
1 'polypeptide(L)'
;MKIVWTEEADRRLDEIETYIKQDNERAARKIIVKLISKTIDQLTRYPGSGKPGRMYGTRELFFSVLPYVVVYTADTQTLTIMTVFHSAQNYQI
;
A
#
# COMPACT_ATOMS: atom_id res chain seq x y z
N MET A 1 12.40 9.88 -8.83
CA MET A 1 11.65 10.03 -7.56
C MET A 1 11.95 8.82 -6.67
N LYS A 2 12.22 9.08 -5.40
CA LYS A 2 12.53 8.05 -4.43
C LYS A 2 11.24 7.57 -3.75
N ILE A 3 11.03 6.26 -3.64
CA ILE A 3 9.89 5.68 -2.92
C ILE A 3 10.39 5.15 -1.59
N VAL A 4 9.77 5.60 -0.51
CA VAL A 4 10.13 5.23 0.86
C VAL A 4 8.93 4.57 1.54
N TRP A 5 9.16 3.43 2.21
CA TRP A 5 8.15 2.74 3.01
C TRP A 5 8.41 3.06 4.47
N THR A 6 7.40 3.57 5.17
CA THR A 6 7.52 3.85 6.60
C THR A 6 7.56 2.56 7.41
N GLU A 7 7.98 2.66 8.66
CA GLU A 7 7.92 1.51 9.57
C GLU A 7 6.49 0.99 9.72
N GLU A 8 5.51 1.89 9.77
CA GLU A 8 4.12 1.47 9.85
C GLU A 8 3.70 0.70 8.60
N ALA A 9 4.10 1.16 7.41
CA ALA A 9 3.78 0.46 6.17
C ALA A 9 4.38 -0.95 6.16
N ASP A 10 5.64 -1.07 6.58
CA ASP A 10 6.31 -2.37 6.68
C ASP A 10 5.59 -3.29 7.68
N ARG A 11 5.23 -2.76 8.84
CA ARG A 11 4.51 -3.52 9.86
C ARG A 11 3.15 -4.00 9.35
N ARG A 12 2.45 -3.14 8.61
CA ARG A 12 1.16 -3.52 8.03
C ARG A 12 1.30 -4.64 7.01
N LEU A 13 2.34 -4.58 6.17
CA LEU A 13 2.60 -5.67 5.21
C LEU A 13 2.87 -6.98 5.95
N ASP A 14 3.62 -6.95 7.03
CA ASP A 14 3.89 -8.14 7.85
C ASP A 14 2.60 -8.68 8.47
N GLU A 15 1.73 -7.81 8.96
CA GLU A 15 0.45 -8.20 9.54
C GLU A 15 -0.45 -8.86 8.49
N ILE A 16 -0.48 -8.29 7.29
CA ILE A 16 -1.27 -8.83 6.18
C ILE A 16 -0.74 -10.22 5.80
N GLU A 17 0.58 -10.35 5.68
CA GLU A 17 1.19 -11.63 5.34
C GLU A 17 0.88 -12.69 6.41
N THR A 18 1.02 -12.33 7.67
CA THR A 18 0.76 -13.23 8.79
C THR A 18 -0.69 -13.71 8.79
N TYR A 19 -1.63 -12.79 8.51
CA TYR A 19 -3.04 -13.14 8.47
C TYR A 19 -3.35 -14.14 7.36
N ILE A 20 -2.86 -13.89 6.15
CA ILE A 20 -3.11 -14.77 5.00
C ILE A 20 -2.40 -16.11 5.19
N LYS A 21 -1.23 -16.09 5.81
CA LYS A 21 -0.38 -17.26 6.03
C LYS A 21 -1.07 -18.31 6.88
N GLN A 22 -2.02 -17.92 7.72
CA GLN A 22 -2.80 -18.85 8.54
C GLN A 22 -3.55 -19.85 7.67
N ASP A 23 -4.01 -19.41 6.49
CA ASP A 23 -4.74 -20.26 5.56
C ASP A 23 -3.82 -20.86 4.50
N ASN A 24 -2.89 -20.07 3.96
CA ASN A 24 -2.07 -20.50 2.84
C ASN A 24 -0.79 -19.69 2.78
N GLU A 25 0.31 -20.32 3.19
CA GLU A 25 1.62 -19.65 3.25
C GLU A 25 2.12 -19.21 1.88
N ARG A 26 1.94 -20.04 0.86
CA ARG A 26 2.38 -19.71 -0.50
C ARG A 26 1.59 -18.55 -1.07
N ALA A 27 0.28 -18.53 -0.84
CA ALA A 27 -0.57 -17.45 -1.29
C ALA A 27 -0.20 -16.13 -0.61
N ALA A 28 0.13 -16.18 0.68
CA ALA A 28 0.53 -14.99 1.43
C ALA A 28 1.73 -14.30 0.77
N ARG A 29 2.75 -15.09 0.46
CA ARG A 29 3.96 -14.55 -0.18
C ARG A 29 3.65 -13.93 -1.54
N LYS A 30 2.86 -14.63 -2.35
CA LYS A 30 2.50 -14.14 -3.69
C LYS A 30 1.74 -12.82 -3.62
N ILE A 31 0.81 -12.70 -2.68
CA ILE A 31 0.00 -11.49 -2.53
C ILE A 31 0.87 -10.32 -2.11
N ILE A 32 1.77 -10.51 -1.15
CA ILE A 32 2.66 -9.44 -0.69
C ILE A 32 3.59 -8.98 -1.81
N VAL A 33 4.22 -9.90 -2.52
CA VAL A 33 5.11 -9.55 -3.63
C VAL A 33 4.34 -8.79 -4.71
N LYS A 34 3.15 -9.24 -5.04
CA LYS A 34 2.30 -8.59 -6.04
C LYS A 34 1.88 -7.18 -5.60
N LEU A 35 1.51 -7.04 -4.33
CA LEU A 35 1.11 -5.75 -3.77
C LEU A 35 2.25 -4.74 -3.83
N ILE A 36 3.44 -5.15 -3.41
CA ILE A 36 4.62 -4.28 -3.43
C ILE A 36 5.00 -3.90 -4.86
N SER A 37 5.08 -4.88 -5.76
CA SER A 37 5.51 -4.62 -7.14
C SER A 37 4.51 -3.76 -7.89
N LYS A 38 3.22 -3.98 -7.72
CA LYS A 38 2.19 -3.14 -8.37
C LYS A 38 2.21 -1.73 -7.82
N THR A 39 2.44 -1.57 -6.52
CA THR A 39 2.53 -0.24 -5.91
C THR A 39 3.70 0.53 -6.50
N ILE A 40 4.87 -0.09 -6.52
CA ILE A 40 6.09 0.56 -7.03
C ILE A 40 5.92 0.89 -8.52
N ASP A 41 5.43 -0.05 -9.31
CA ASP A 41 5.26 0.16 -10.74
C ASP A 41 4.30 1.31 -11.03
N GLN A 42 3.14 1.33 -10.38
CA GLN A 42 2.11 2.34 -10.61
C GLN A 42 2.60 3.72 -10.17
N LEU A 43 3.17 3.82 -8.97
CA LEU A 43 3.55 5.12 -8.41
C LEU A 43 4.84 5.67 -8.98
N THR A 44 5.71 4.81 -9.52
CA THR A 44 6.89 5.27 -10.26
C THR A 44 6.47 5.96 -11.55
N ARG A 45 5.48 5.41 -12.25
CA ARG A 45 4.99 5.97 -13.51
C ARG A 45 4.04 7.14 -13.30
N TYR A 46 3.15 7.00 -12.33
CA TYR A 46 2.06 7.95 -12.12
C TYR A 46 1.92 8.28 -10.63
N PRO A 47 2.84 9.10 -10.09
CA PRO A 47 2.84 9.38 -8.65
C PRO A 47 1.58 10.06 -8.14
N GLY A 48 0.85 10.75 -9.01
CA GLY A 48 -0.39 11.41 -8.62
C GLY A 48 -1.66 10.59 -8.89
N SER A 49 -1.53 9.30 -9.24
CA SER A 49 -2.67 8.50 -9.69
C SER A 49 -3.62 8.06 -8.58
N GLY A 50 -3.21 8.11 -7.32
CA GLY A 50 -4.10 7.80 -6.20
C GLY A 50 -5.19 8.87 -6.05
N LYS A 51 -6.31 8.47 -5.45
CA LYS A 51 -7.40 9.42 -5.14
C LYS A 51 -7.00 10.26 -3.92
N PRO A 52 -7.55 11.48 -3.78
CA PRO A 52 -7.36 12.24 -2.54
C PRO A 52 -7.75 11.39 -1.34
N GLY A 53 -6.86 11.33 -0.35
CA GLY A 53 -7.05 10.48 0.80
C GLY A 53 -7.96 11.09 1.85
N ARG A 54 -8.37 10.27 2.80
CA ARG A 54 -9.21 10.70 3.94
C ARG A 54 -8.48 11.69 4.81
N MET A 55 -7.17 11.53 4.95
CA MET A 55 -6.33 12.49 5.66
C MET A 55 -5.84 13.54 4.67
N TYR A 56 -5.92 14.81 5.07
CA TYR A 56 -5.48 15.91 4.22
C TYR A 56 -4.02 15.73 3.79
N GLY A 57 -3.77 15.95 2.51
CA GLY A 57 -2.43 15.84 1.96
C GLY A 57 -2.02 14.44 1.54
N THR A 58 -2.85 13.43 1.82
CA THR A 58 -2.56 12.06 1.41
C THR A 58 -3.32 11.67 0.15
N ARG A 59 -2.87 10.57 -0.45
CA ARG A 59 -3.57 9.90 -1.55
C ARG A 59 -3.74 8.43 -1.21
N GLU A 60 -4.76 7.82 -1.79
CA GLU A 60 -5.06 6.40 -1.60
C GLU A 60 -5.05 5.71 -2.95
N LEU A 61 -4.19 4.70 -3.08
CA LEU A 61 -4.08 3.90 -4.29
C LEU A 61 -4.89 2.62 -4.11
N PHE A 62 -5.85 2.41 -4.99
CA PHE A 62 -6.70 1.21 -5.03
C PHE A 62 -6.27 0.32 -6.19
N PHE A 63 -6.50 -0.98 -6.05
CA PHE A 63 -6.19 -1.96 -7.09
C PHE A 63 -7.47 -2.68 -7.51
N SER A 64 -7.58 -3.02 -8.79
CA SER A 64 -8.74 -3.76 -9.30
C SER A 64 -8.74 -5.23 -8.87
N VAL A 65 -7.55 -5.80 -8.61
CA VAL A 65 -7.39 -7.23 -8.35
C VAL A 65 -6.92 -7.56 -6.93
N LEU A 66 -6.56 -6.56 -6.15
CA LEU A 66 -6.09 -6.74 -4.77
C LEU A 66 -6.97 -5.94 -3.83
N PRO A 67 -7.46 -6.56 -2.74
CA PRO A 67 -8.37 -5.87 -1.81
C PRO A 67 -7.62 -5.03 -0.77
N TYR A 68 -6.59 -4.32 -1.20
CA TYR A 68 -5.77 -3.49 -0.31
C TYR A 68 -5.69 -2.07 -0.84
N VAL A 69 -5.52 -1.13 0.07
CA VAL A 69 -5.39 0.30 -0.23
C VAL A 69 -4.04 0.75 0.31
N VAL A 70 -3.29 1.46 -0.52
CA VAL A 70 -1.98 2.01 -0.15
C VAL A 70 -2.16 3.52 0.05
N VAL A 71 -1.85 4.00 1.25
CA VAL A 71 -1.92 5.42 1.58
C VAL A 71 -0.53 6.02 1.47
N TYR A 72 -0.41 7.13 0.75
CA TYR A 72 0.90 7.71 0.49
C TYR A 72 0.83 9.23 0.36
N THR A 73 1.98 9.88 0.48
CA THR A 73 2.17 11.29 0.15
C THR A 73 3.27 11.39 -0.90
N ALA A 74 3.26 12.45 -1.69
CA ALA A 74 4.29 12.66 -2.70
C ALA A 74 4.62 14.13 -2.80
N ASP A 75 5.92 14.43 -2.87
CA ASP A 75 6.39 15.75 -3.27
C ASP A 75 7.22 15.58 -4.55
N THR A 76 8.01 16.58 -4.93
CA THR A 76 8.75 16.55 -6.19
C THR A 76 9.89 15.53 -6.20
N GLN A 77 10.36 15.10 -5.03
CA GLN A 77 11.54 14.24 -4.93
C GLN A 77 11.28 12.89 -4.27
N THR A 78 10.31 12.82 -3.35
CA THR A 78 10.08 11.63 -2.54
C THR A 78 8.60 11.29 -2.49
N LEU A 79 8.31 10.01 -2.64
CA LEU A 79 6.98 9.45 -2.42
C LEU A 79 7.07 8.55 -1.19
N THR A 80 6.24 8.83 -0.19
CA THR A 80 6.28 8.13 1.09
C THR A 80 5.03 7.28 1.26
N ILE A 81 5.21 5.96 1.32
CA ILE A 81 4.13 5.02 1.61
C ILE A 81 3.92 5.02 3.12
N MET A 82 2.77 5.51 3.56
CA MET A 82 2.50 5.71 4.99
C MET A 82 1.91 4.50 5.66
N THR A 83 0.98 3.84 5.00
CA THR A 83 0.33 2.65 5.56
C THR A 83 -0.38 1.88 4.45
N VAL A 84 -0.77 0.64 4.78
CA VAL A 84 -1.55 -0.22 3.90
C VAL A 84 -2.67 -0.83 4.74
N PHE A 85 -3.87 -0.93 4.18
CA PHE A 85 -4.97 -1.58 4.88
C PHE A 85 -5.85 -2.35 3.90
N HIS A 86 -6.62 -3.30 4.43
CA HIS A 86 -7.58 -4.05 3.63
C HIS A 86 -8.76 -3.13 3.30
N SER A 87 -9.25 -3.18 2.05
CA SER A 87 -10.29 -2.27 1.57
C SER A 87 -11.61 -2.39 2.35
N ALA A 88 -11.83 -3.52 3.01
CA ALA A 88 -13.04 -3.73 3.84
C ALA A 88 -12.89 -3.18 5.26
N GLN A 89 -11.70 -2.74 5.66
CA GLN A 89 -11.48 -2.17 6.99
C GLN A 89 -11.93 -0.71 7.03
N ASN A 90 -12.45 -0.31 8.20
CA ASN A 90 -12.67 1.10 8.49
C ASN A 90 -11.33 1.71 8.89
N TYR A 91 -10.69 2.38 7.95
CA TYR A 91 -9.43 3.05 8.24
C TYR A 91 -9.74 4.28 9.10
N GLN A 92 -9.19 4.29 10.32
CA GLN A 92 -9.34 5.39 11.26
C GLN A 92 -8.07 6.23 11.26
N ILE A 93 -8.24 7.53 11.15
CA ILE A 93 -7.11 8.47 11.16
C ILE A 93 -6.96 9.04 12.56
#